data_a851d6f5454db25c9e187642eab9074b
#
_entry.id   a851d6f5454db25c9e187642eab9074b
#
_cell.length_a   1.000
_cell.length_b   1.000
_cell.length_c   1.000
_cell.angle_alpha   90.00
_cell.angle_beta   90.00
_cell.angle_gamma   90.00
#
_symmetry.space_group_name_H-M   'P 1'
#
loop_
_entity.id
_entity.type
_entity.pdbx_description
1 polymer ?
#
loop_
_entity_poly.entity_id
_entity_poly.type
_entity_poly.pdbx_seq_one_letter_code
_entity_poly.pdbx_strand_id
1 'polypeptide(L)'
;MAGLFDDDETDDQPRSEPPPPGPSLFGDDELPEAAAPVHAESYRVLARKYRPTTFDDLIGQDGLVRTLRNAFAMNRIAHAFMLTGVRGVGKTTTARILARALNCTGVDGQGGPTPDPCGVCDNCVAILADRHPDVVEMDAASNTGVDDVREIIEATRFRPMIARTKVFIVDEVHMLSRNAFNALLKTLEEPPPHVKFVFATTEIRKVPITVLSRCQRFDLKRVPVDVLAAHFARIAEKEAVAVEGGALDAVARAADGSVRDGLSLLDQAIARADEGAPVTAELVADMLGLADRGMVFDLLEAVAAGDPAGALGVMDRAHEAGADPVLVMQDLLGLAHTLSRLKAIPALAEGSELPELDRARGAPLAARLSVPFLGRLWQMLLKGVAEVEQATDRRAAADMILIRLCYVSDLPPPGELVRRLSGEGTVARGNAAPASAPGPAPRAVVNGAPVAPAETAPATAPRLARFEDVIALAGEKRDALLYAHLRHDARLVRFAPPVIELNLTPEAPRDLSSRLARFLEAETGRRWTIALSRAAGAPSMVEAETTARETARNEALDHPLVRAIFETFPGAKIASVEVDAPPALAEPPVMDDDRFDDVPPISDDDIADAMEID
;
A
#
# COMPACT_ATOMS: atom_id res chain seq x y z
N MET A 1 5.54 81.02 -27.65
CA MET A 1 5.64 81.52 -26.29
C MET A 1 6.58 80.58 -25.59
N ALA A 2 7.87 80.89 -25.51
CA ALA A 2 8.48 81.59 -24.42
C ALA A 2 8.37 80.78 -23.16
N GLY A 3 9.30 80.25 -22.53
CA GLY A 3 10.73 80.56 -22.40
C GLY A 3 11.15 80.07 -21.04
N LEU A 4 12.43 79.90 -20.88
CA LEU A 4 13.26 80.13 -19.67
C LEU A 4 13.13 79.06 -18.58
N PHE A 5 14.19 78.42 -18.13
CA PHE A 5 15.50 78.97 -17.66
C PHE A 5 16.61 77.95 -17.87
N ASP A 6 17.67 78.37 -18.45
CA ASP A 6 19.05 77.96 -18.25
C ASP A 6 19.45 78.41 -16.84
N ASP A 7 20.21 77.61 -16.11
CA ASP A 7 21.28 78.10 -15.21
C ASP A 7 22.30 76.96 -15.00
N ASP A 8 23.40 77.10 -15.68
CA ASP A 8 24.73 76.58 -15.45
C ASP A 8 25.30 77.16 -14.13
N GLU A 9 25.57 76.35 -13.14
CA GLU A 9 26.54 76.65 -12.11
C GLU A 9 27.45 75.48 -11.82
N THR A 10 28.64 75.53 -12.45
CA THR A 10 29.81 74.73 -12.12
C THR A 10 30.32 75.13 -10.75
N ASP A 11 30.10 74.30 -9.75
CA ASP A 11 30.72 74.46 -8.42
C ASP A 11 32.02 73.63 -8.37
N ASP A 12 33.15 74.34 -8.66
CA ASP A 12 34.51 73.82 -8.62
C ASP A 12 35.02 73.95 -7.18
N GLN A 13 34.73 72.88 -6.33
CA GLN A 13 35.34 72.78 -5.01
C GLN A 13 36.59 71.90 -5.08
N PRO A 14 37.77 72.43 -4.59
CA PRO A 14 38.99 71.62 -4.58
C PRO A 14 38.86 70.42 -3.62
N ARG A 15 39.13 69.26 -4.14
CA ARG A 15 39.23 67.99 -3.35
C ARG A 15 40.35 68.17 -2.33
N SER A 16 40.00 68.24 -1.02
CA SER A 16 40.95 68.16 0.08
C SER A 16 41.66 66.82 0.06
N GLU A 17 42.95 66.78 0.00
CA GLU A 17 43.77 65.59 0.19
C GLU A 17 43.50 64.96 1.56
N PRO A 18 43.45 63.63 1.65
CA PRO A 18 43.30 62.95 2.94
C PRO A 18 44.51 63.25 3.82
N PRO A 19 44.32 63.46 5.14
CA PRO A 19 45.44 63.79 6.05
C PRO A 19 46.39 62.55 6.10
N PRO A 20 47.71 62.83 6.31
CA PRO A 20 48.71 61.77 6.44
C PRO A 20 48.36 60.84 7.63
N PRO A 21 48.63 59.54 7.56
CA PRO A 21 48.36 58.64 8.66
C PRO A 21 49.14 59.02 9.89
N GLY A 22 48.42 59.31 10.97
CA GLY A 22 49.03 59.62 12.28
C GLY A 22 49.67 58.34 12.85
N PRO A 23 50.63 58.46 13.80
CA PRO A 23 51.26 57.25 14.37
C PRO A 23 50.22 56.41 15.05
N SER A 24 50.25 55.08 14.69
CA SER A 24 49.41 54.03 15.29
C SER A 24 49.63 54.00 16.80
N LEU A 25 48.58 54.17 17.57
CA LEU A 25 48.60 54.09 19.03
C LEU A 25 48.69 52.68 19.61
N PHE A 26 48.66 51.66 18.73
CA PHE A 26 48.82 50.25 19.07
C PHE A 26 49.95 49.72 18.18
N GLY A 27 50.96 49.16 18.82
CA GLY A 27 52.17 48.66 18.19
C GLY A 27 51.93 47.74 17.02
N ASP A 28 52.87 47.69 16.09
CA ASP A 28 52.96 46.78 14.96
C ASP A 28 53.18 45.33 15.47
N ASP A 29 52.18 44.74 16.09
CA ASP A 29 52.13 43.31 16.23
C ASP A 29 51.58 42.75 14.91
N GLU A 30 52.40 42.10 14.11
CA GLU A 30 52.03 41.30 12.97
C GLU A 30 50.92 40.32 13.45
N LEU A 31 49.68 40.62 13.14
CA LEU A 31 48.60 39.66 13.31
C LEU A 31 48.95 38.45 12.46
N PRO A 32 48.99 37.24 13.03
CA PRO A 32 49.20 36.06 12.23
C PRO A 32 48.10 36.03 11.16
N GLU A 33 48.52 35.86 9.91
CA GLU A 33 47.65 35.72 8.73
C GLU A 33 46.58 34.70 9.10
N ALA A 34 45.35 35.16 9.29
CA ALA A 34 44.24 34.34 9.64
C ALA A 34 44.11 33.31 8.52
N ALA A 35 44.48 32.08 8.81
CA ALA A 35 44.28 30.95 7.90
C ALA A 35 42.84 31.07 7.37
N ALA A 36 42.69 31.15 6.05
CA ALA A 36 41.40 31.21 5.39
C ALA A 36 40.52 30.11 6.01
N PRO A 37 39.30 30.44 6.42
CA PRO A 37 38.44 29.40 7.01
C PRO A 37 38.38 28.26 6.01
N VAL A 38 38.93 27.13 6.38
CA VAL A 38 38.66 25.86 5.70
C VAL A 38 37.15 25.73 5.80
N HIS A 39 36.47 26.01 4.69
CA HIS A 39 35.04 25.73 4.61
C HIS A 39 34.90 24.23 4.86
N ALA A 40 34.67 23.85 6.11
CA ALA A 40 34.22 22.50 6.43
C ALA A 40 32.99 22.28 5.54
N GLU A 41 33.10 21.38 4.59
CA GLU A 41 31.99 21.03 3.71
C GLU A 41 30.83 20.69 4.64
N SER A 42 29.74 21.47 4.53
CA SER A 42 28.56 21.25 5.36
C SER A 42 28.13 19.81 5.18
N TYR A 43 28.01 19.07 6.27
CA TYR A 43 27.57 17.68 6.26
C TYR A 43 26.34 17.49 5.36
N ARG A 44 26.42 16.53 4.45
CA ARG A 44 25.33 16.15 3.55
C ARG A 44 24.94 14.71 3.80
N VAL A 45 23.67 14.47 4.08
CA VAL A 45 23.08 13.12 4.23
C VAL A 45 23.48 12.24 3.05
N LEU A 46 23.91 10.99 3.31
CA LEU A 46 24.41 10.04 2.29
C LEU A 46 23.45 9.86 1.11
N ALA A 47 22.14 9.80 1.36
CA ALA A 47 21.11 9.70 0.32
C ALA A 47 21.13 10.89 -0.67
N ARG A 48 21.63 12.05 -0.28
CA ARG A 48 21.79 13.22 -1.15
C ARG A 48 23.20 13.29 -1.76
N LYS A 49 24.23 12.93 -1.00
CA LYS A 49 25.64 12.91 -1.44
C LYS A 49 25.85 11.90 -2.56
N TYR A 50 25.28 10.71 -2.44
CA TYR A 50 25.41 9.60 -3.39
C TYR A 50 24.24 9.42 -4.33
N ARG A 51 23.48 10.50 -4.58
CA ARG A 51 22.40 10.46 -5.57
C ARG A 51 22.97 10.18 -6.96
N PRO A 52 22.47 9.15 -7.68
CA PRO A 52 22.89 8.83 -9.04
C PRO A 52 22.86 10.05 -9.97
N THR A 53 23.91 10.20 -10.76
CA THR A 53 24.03 11.32 -11.73
C THR A 53 23.99 10.82 -13.18
N THR A 54 24.21 9.56 -13.44
CA THR A 54 24.14 8.93 -14.75
C THR A 54 23.17 7.74 -14.73
N PHE A 55 22.80 7.23 -15.91
CA PHE A 55 21.98 6.02 -15.99
C PHE A 55 22.71 4.77 -15.48
N ASP A 56 24.05 4.73 -15.60
CA ASP A 56 24.86 3.60 -15.14
C ASP A 56 24.97 3.53 -13.61
N ASP A 57 24.72 4.64 -12.93
CA ASP A 57 24.66 4.67 -11.47
C ASP A 57 23.33 4.12 -10.90
N LEU A 58 22.32 3.88 -11.77
CA LEU A 58 21.02 3.36 -11.36
C LEU A 58 21.08 1.86 -11.11
N ILE A 59 21.18 1.45 -9.86
CA ILE A 59 21.26 0.05 -9.47
C ILE A 59 19.92 -0.68 -9.62
N GLY A 60 19.97 -1.92 -10.16
CA GLY A 60 18.78 -2.77 -10.29
C GLY A 60 17.77 -2.33 -11.33
N GLN A 61 18.10 -1.34 -12.20
CA GLN A 61 17.20 -0.80 -13.22
C GLN A 61 17.68 -1.03 -14.66
N ASP A 62 18.45 -2.10 -14.92
CA ASP A 62 19.11 -2.38 -16.21
C ASP A 62 18.13 -2.40 -17.40
N GLY A 63 16.91 -2.92 -17.20
CA GLY A 63 15.88 -2.98 -18.23
C GLY A 63 15.40 -1.60 -18.68
N LEU A 64 15.22 -0.69 -17.73
CA LEU A 64 14.84 0.71 -17.97
C LEU A 64 15.98 1.42 -18.69
N VAL A 65 17.20 1.31 -18.19
CA VAL A 65 18.40 1.95 -18.76
C VAL A 65 18.60 1.52 -20.20
N ARG A 66 18.52 0.21 -20.50
CA ARG A 66 18.64 -0.33 -21.85
C ARG A 66 17.57 0.23 -22.79
N THR A 67 16.32 0.32 -22.32
CA THR A 67 15.22 0.84 -23.13
C THR A 67 15.41 2.33 -23.44
N LEU A 68 15.84 3.13 -22.46
CA LEU A 68 16.12 4.55 -22.67
C LEU A 68 17.32 4.74 -23.62
N ARG A 69 18.43 4.01 -23.45
CA ARG A 69 19.58 4.05 -24.35
C ARG A 69 19.17 3.76 -25.81
N ASN A 70 18.33 2.75 -26.02
CA ASN A 70 17.79 2.44 -27.34
C ASN A 70 16.90 3.56 -27.90
N ALA A 71 16.06 4.18 -27.07
CA ALA A 71 15.22 5.30 -27.49
C ALA A 71 16.06 6.51 -27.94
N PHE A 72 17.15 6.83 -27.22
CA PHE A 72 18.11 7.87 -27.60
C PHE A 72 18.83 7.51 -28.90
N ALA A 73 19.34 6.28 -29.04
CA ALA A 73 20.05 5.83 -30.24
C ALA A 73 19.16 5.88 -31.51
N MET A 74 17.87 5.57 -31.37
CA MET A 74 16.90 5.63 -32.46
C MET A 74 16.28 7.03 -32.67
N ASN A 75 16.64 8.02 -31.87
CA ASN A 75 16.01 9.33 -31.81
C ASN A 75 14.46 9.27 -31.68
N ARG A 76 13.97 8.27 -30.94
CA ARG A 76 12.54 8.04 -30.68
C ARG A 76 12.23 8.23 -29.20
N ILE A 77 12.34 9.48 -28.77
CA ILE A 77 12.13 9.84 -27.36
C ILE A 77 10.68 10.29 -27.20
N ALA A 78 9.93 9.61 -26.35
CA ALA A 78 8.54 9.94 -26.06
C ALA A 78 8.38 11.38 -25.58
N HIS A 79 7.17 11.94 -25.75
CA HIS A 79 6.83 13.27 -25.25
C HIS A 79 6.45 13.26 -23.77
N ALA A 80 5.96 12.14 -23.27
CA ALA A 80 5.60 11.94 -21.86
C ALA A 80 6.08 10.58 -21.34
N PHE A 81 6.59 10.57 -20.12
CA PHE A 81 7.09 9.40 -19.41
C PHE A 81 6.32 9.22 -18.11
N MET A 82 6.02 7.98 -17.76
CA MET A 82 5.43 7.63 -16.47
C MET A 82 6.37 6.69 -15.72
N LEU A 83 7.02 7.20 -14.68
CA LEU A 83 7.91 6.44 -13.80
C LEU A 83 7.12 5.93 -12.59
N THR A 84 6.98 4.63 -12.44
CA THR A 84 6.24 4.02 -11.33
C THR A 84 7.15 3.12 -10.49
N GLY A 85 6.84 2.95 -9.22
CA GLY A 85 7.62 2.13 -8.30
C GLY A 85 7.53 2.63 -6.87
N VAL A 86 7.99 1.82 -5.91
CA VAL A 86 7.96 2.18 -4.49
C VAL A 86 8.76 3.46 -4.19
N ARG A 87 8.53 4.05 -3.04
CA ARG A 87 9.28 5.22 -2.59
C ARG A 87 10.78 4.89 -2.52
N GLY A 88 11.64 5.84 -2.85
CA GLY A 88 13.09 5.73 -2.68
C GLY A 88 13.85 4.87 -3.71
N VAL A 89 13.18 4.26 -4.72
CA VAL A 89 13.85 3.46 -5.78
C VAL A 89 14.52 4.28 -6.87
N GLY A 90 14.40 5.62 -6.84
CA GLY A 90 15.08 6.50 -7.79
C GLY A 90 14.20 7.11 -8.88
N LYS A 91 12.87 7.16 -8.76
CA LYS A 91 11.96 7.77 -9.76
C LYS A 91 12.34 9.20 -10.12
N THR A 92 12.37 10.10 -9.15
CA THR A 92 12.73 11.53 -9.34
C THR A 92 14.17 11.68 -9.79
N THR A 93 15.08 10.81 -9.32
CA THR A 93 16.48 10.77 -9.79
C THR A 93 16.54 10.42 -11.27
N THR A 94 15.82 9.39 -11.71
CA THR A 94 15.73 8.99 -13.13
C THR A 94 15.15 10.13 -13.97
N ALA A 95 14.12 10.84 -13.48
CA ALA A 95 13.54 11.99 -14.15
C ALA A 95 14.57 13.09 -14.39
N ARG A 96 15.40 13.41 -13.39
CA ARG A 96 16.47 14.41 -13.52
C ARG A 96 17.60 13.97 -14.46
N ILE A 97 17.98 12.68 -14.42
CA ILE A 97 18.97 12.14 -15.37
C ILE A 97 18.42 12.24 -16.80
N LEU A 98 17.15 11.92 -17.01
CA LEU A 98 16.49 12.06 -18.31
C LEU A 98 16.46 13.51 -18.78
N ALA A 99 16.15 14.48 -17.91
CA ALA A 99 16.18 15.89 -18.25
C ALA A 99 17.60 16.35 -18.67
N ARG A 100 18.64 15.85 -18.01
CA ARG A 100 20.04 16.09 -18.39
C ARG A 100 20.38 15.44 -19.71
N ALA A 101 19.96 14.20 -19.93
CA ALA A 101 20.20 13.47 -21.18
C ALA A 101 19.58 14.16 -22.40
N LEU A 102 18.41 14.78 -22.23
CA LEU A 102 17.73 15.57 -23.26
C LEU A 102 18.41 16.89 -23.58
N ASN A 103 18.99 17.54 -22.56
CA ASN A 103 19.46 18.92 -22.63
C ASN A 103 20.99 19.08 -22.60
N CYS A 104 21.74 17.98 -22.43
CA CYS A 104 23.21 18.04 -22.43
C CYS A 104 23.75 18.61 -23.75
N THR A 105 24.61 19.61 -23.66
CA THR A 105 25.26 20.23 -24.82
C THR A 105 26.66 19.70 -25.08
N GLY A 106 27.12 18.70 -24.31
CA GLY A 106 28.49 18.21 -24.38
C GLY A 106 29.49 19.15 -23.74
N VAL A 107 30.76 18.73 -23.70
CA VAL A 107 31.87 19.53 -23.13
C VAL A 107 32.20 20.72 -24.02
N ASP A 108 31.99 20.56 -25.34
CA ASP A 108 32.27 21.54 -26.38
C ASP A 108 31.07 22.44 -26.73
N GLY A 109 29.94 22.26 -26.07
CA GLY A 109 28.71 23.00 -26.34
C GLY A 109 27.98 22.60 -27.63
N GLN A 110 28.49 21.64 -28.43
CA GLN A 110 27.93 21.20 -29.70
C GLN A 110 27.19 19.86 -29.63
N GLY A 111 27.13 19.24 -28.44
CA GLY A 111 26.51 17.94 -28.23
C GLY A 111 24.99 17.95 -28.42
N GLY A 112 24.41 16.78 -28.82
CA GLY A 112 22.99 16.51 -28.96
C GLY A 112 22.39 15.78 -27.74
N PRO A 113 21.09 15.39 -27.77
CA PRO A 113 20.51 14.50 -26.79
C PRO A 113 21.33 13.21 -26.71
N THR A 114 21.69 12.81 -25.49
CA THR A 114 22.59 11.65 -25.26
C THR A 114 22.17 10.89 -24.02
N PRO A 115 22.26 9.54 -23.99
CA PRO A 115 22.05 8.78 -22.77
C PRO A 115 23.16 9.00 -21.73
N ASP A 116 24.32 9.55 -22.16
CA ASP A 116 25.48 9.77 -21.31
C ASP A 116 25.76 11.27 -21.16
N PRO A 117 25.03 11.98 -20.27
CA PRO A 117 25.20 13.43 -20.08
C PRO A 117 26.59 13.73 -19.49
N CYS A 118 27.28 14.74 -20.07
CA CYS A 118 28.67 15.06 -19.73
C CYS A 118 28.91 15.50 -18.27
N GLY A 119 27.89 15.97 -17.58
CA GLY A 119 27.99 16.40 -16.17
C GLY A 119 28.58 17.79 -15.94
N VAL A 120 29.27 18.38 -16.93
CA VAL A 120 30.08 19.60 -16.77
C VAL A 120 29.56 20.81 -17.57
N CYS A 121 28.71 20.62 -18.57
CA CYS A 121 28.11 21.75 -19.30
C CYS A 121 27.10 22.49 -18.40
N ASP A 122 26.81 23.76 -18.72
CA ASP A 122 25.94 24.62 -17.92
C ASP A 122 24.58 24.00 -17.65
N ASN A 123 23.96 23.36 -18.64
CA ASN A 123 22.69 22.67 -18.48
C ASN A 123 22.80 21.50 -17.49
N CYS A 124 23.85 20.67 -17.59
CA CYS A 124 24.05 19.55 -16.69
C CYS A 124 24.27 20.02 -15.24
N VAL A 125 25.08 21.06 -15.05
CA VAL A 125 25.37 21.64 -13.72
C VAL A 125 24.11 22.29 -13.12
N ALA A 126 23.38 23.08 -13.90
CA ALA A 126 22.18 23.77 -13.45
C ALA A 126 21.06 22.78 -13.07
N ILE A 127 20.86 21.68 -13.84
CA ILE A 127 19.88 20.64 -13.55
C ILE A 127 20.26 19.86 -12.28
N LEU A 128 21.55 19.53 -12.10
CA LEU A 128 22.02 18.88 -10.87
C LEU A 128 21.81 19.76 -9.62
N ALA A 129 21.98 21.07 -9.79
CA ALA A 129 21.81 22.04 -8.72
C ALA A 129 20.34 22.46 -8.50
N ASP A 130 19.40 21.89 -9.27
CA ASP A 130 17.95 22.19 -9.18
C ASP A 130 17.63 23.66 -9.45
N ARG A 131 18.32 24.30 -10.44
CA ARG A 131 18.23 25.73 -10.75
C ARG A 131 18.05 26.02 -12.24
N HIS A 132 17.72 24.99 -13.03
CA HIS A 132 17.58 25.17 -14.49
C HIS A 132 16.21 25.76 -14.84
N PRO A 133 16.10 26.90 -15.56
CA PRO A 133 14.81 27.56 -15.83
C PRO A 133 13.87 26.75 -16.73
N ASP A 134 14.44 25.89 -17.60
CA ASP A 134 13.66 25.06 -18.51
C ASP A 134 13.42 23.62 -18.00
N VAL A 135 13.83 23.31 -16.76
CA VAL A 135 13.52 22.05 -16.10
C VAL A 135 12.77 22.39 -14.82
N VAL A 136 11.46 22.29 -14.90
CA VAL A 136 10.56 22.63 -13.80
C VAL A 136 10.17 21.35 -13.08
N GLU A 137 10.47 21.29 -11.79
CA GLU A 137 10.08 20.18 -10.92
C GLU A 137 8.96 20.65 -9.98
N MET A 138 7.87 19.90 -9.95
CA MET A 138 6.71 20.13 -9.08
C MET A 138 6.40 18.85 -8.31
N ASP A 139 6.18 18.99 -7.01
CA ASP A 139 5.62 17.93 -6.18
C ASP A 139 4.10 18.09 -6.13
N ALA A 140 3.38 17.11 -6.68
CA ALA A 140 1.93 17.12 -6.69
C ALA A 140 1.31 16.92 -5.30
N ALA A 141 2.08 16.47 -4.29
CA ALA A 141 1.59 16.40 -2.92
C ALA A 141 1.38 17.80 -2.30
N SER A 142 2.23 18.76 -2.70
CA SER A 142 2.13 20.16 -2.28
C SER A 142 1.24 21.01 -3.19
N ASN A 143 1.07 20.60 -4.46
CA ASN A 143 0.39 21.35 -5.53
C ASN A 143 -0.67 20.45 -6.20
N THR A 144 -1.77 20.22 -5.51
CA THR A 144 -2.85 19.31 -5.96
C THR A 144 -3.88 19.98 -6.88
N GLY A 145 -3.85 21.32 -6.96
CA GLY A 145 -4.86 22.15 -7.57
C GLY A 145 -4.87 22.11 -9.10
N VAL A 146 -6.00 22.51 -9.66
CA VAL A 146 -6.14 22.70 -11.11
C VAL A 146 -5.34 23.92 -11.57
N ASP A 147 -5.22 24.92 -10.72
CA ASP A 147 -4.57 26.18 -11.07
C ASP A 147 -3.05 26.00 -11.16
N ASP A 148 -2.45 25.21 -10.27
CA ASP A 148 -1.03 24.84 -10.34
C ASP A 148 -0.69 24.13 -11.66
N VAL A 149 -1.58 23.23 -12.09
CA VAL A 149 -1.41 22.51 -13.36
C VAL A 149 -1.65 23.44 -14.56
N ARG A 150 -2.55 24.41 -14.46
CA ARG A 150 -2.76 25.41 -15.51
C ARG A 150 -1.52 26.30 -15.74
N GLU A 151 -0.81 26.66 -14.67
CA GLU A 151 0.47 27.37 -14.79
C GLU A 151 1.49 26.57 -15.60
N ILE A 152 1.60 25.26 -15.33
CA ILE A 152 2.44 24.35 -16.12
C ILE A 152 2.00 24.34 -17.59
N ILE A 153 0.70 24.19 -17.86
CA ILE A 153 0.15 24.16 -19.21
C ILE A 153 0.43 25.47 -19.95
N GLU A 154 0.28 26.61 -19.29
CA GLU A 154 0.63 27.90 -19.90
C GLU A 154 2.12 28.02 -20.15
N ALA A 155 2.95 27.54 -19.23
CA ALA A 155 4.39 27.51 -19.40
C ALA A 155 4.84 26.65 -20.60
N THR A 156 4.05 25.65 -21.02
CA THR A 156 4.35 24.82 -22.21
C THR A 156 4.28 25.62 -23.53
N ARG A 157 3.52 26.72 -23.56
CA ARG A 157 3.38 27.57 -24.77
C ARG A 157 4.66 28.33 -25.12
N PHE A 158 5.51 28.55 -24.13
CA PHE A 158 6.75 29.29 -24.32
C PHE A 158 7.89 28.34 -24.66
N ARG A 159 8.70 28.73 -25.64
CA ARG A 159 9.92 27.98 -25.98
C ARG A 159 10.92 27.98 -24.81
N PRO A 160 11.80 26.97 -24.74
CA PRO A 160 12.88 26.97 -23.76
C PRO A 160 13.75 28.24 -23.90
N MET A 161 14.25 28.71 -22.76
CA MET A 161 15.12 29.90 -22.71
C MET A 161 16.56 29.57 -23.06
N ILE A 162 17.09 28.47 -22.51
CA ILE A 162 18.50 28.08 -22.60
C ILE A 162 18.61 26.64 -23.17
N ALA A 163 17.74 25.73 -22.71
CA ALA A 163 17.78 24.33 -23.09
C ALA A 163 17.19 24.07 -24.49
N ARG A 164 17.42 22.87 -25.03
CA ARG A 164 16.74 22.39 -26.24
C ARG A 164 15.29 22.03 -25.99
N THR A 165 15.02 21.48 -24.81
CA THR A 165 13.71 20.92 -24.44
C THR A 165 13.31 21.41 -23.08
N LYS A 166 12.09 21.89 -22.96
CA LYS A 166 11.49 22.22 -21.69
C LYS A 166 10.96 20.96 -21.05
N VAL A 167 11.41 20.63 -19.86
CA VAL A 167 11.06 19.39 -19.16
C VAL A 167 10.28 19.71 -17.91
N PHE A 168 9.08 19.13 -17.79
CA PHE A 168 8.26 19.22 -16.60
C PHE A 168 8.31 17.88 -15.85
N ILE A 169 8.86 17.90 -14.64
CA ILE A 169 8.91 16.74 -13.74
C ILE A 169 7.80 16.94 -12.71
N VAL A 170 6.83 16.04 -12.70
CA VAL A 170 5.74 16.05 -11.72
C VAL A 170 5.87 14.81 -10.84
N ASP A 171 6.33 15.02 -9.60
CA ASP A 171 6.47 13.93 -8.63
C ASP A 171 5.17 13.68 -7.90
N GLU A 172 4.96 12.43 -7.46
CA GLU A 172 3.76 11.91 -6.82
C GLU A 172 2.45 12.33 -7.53
N VAL A 173 2.46 12.23 -8.87
CA VAL A 173 1.38 12.72 -9.76
C VAL A 173 0.00 12.19 -9.39
N HIS A 174 -0.11 11.04 -8.70
CA HIS A 174 -1.37 10.48 -8.22
C HIS A 174 -2.11 11.35 -7.19
N MET A 175 -1.43 12.36 -6.64
CA MET A 175 -2.02 13.35 -5.71
C MET A 175 -2.79 14.46 -6.44
N LEU A 176 -2.65 14.58 -7.76
CA LEU A 176 -3.41 15.56 -8.54
C LEU A 176 -4.90 15.25 -8.51
N SER A 177 -5.72 16.30 -8.46
CA SER A 177 -7.18 16.19 -8.58
C SER A 177 -7.59 15.69 -9.97
N ARG A 178 -8.76 15.08 -10.09
CA ARG A 178 -9.33 14.64 -11.40
C ARG A 178 -9.38 15.78 -12.41
N ASN A 179 -9.75 16.98 -11.94
CA ASN A 179 -9.82 18.16 -12.81
C ASN A 179 -8.44 18.62 -13.30
N ALA A 180 -7.39 18.48 -12.46
CA ALA A 180 -6.01 18.73 -12.84
C ALA A 180 -5.53 17.74 -13.91
N PHE A 181 -5.82 16.45 -13.77
CA PHE A 181 -5.56 15.47 -14.82
C PHE A 181 -6.27 15.80 -16.13
N ASN A 182 -7.56 16.14 -16.07
CA ASN A 182 -8.33 16.49 -17.27
C ASN A 182 -7.76 17.71 -18.01
N ALA A 183 -7.24 18.70 -17.27
CA ALA A 183 -6.58 19.87 -17.86
C ALA A 183 -5.32 19.47 -18.66
N LEU A 184 -4.56 18.47 -18.21
CA LEU A 184 -3.35 17.98 -18.87
C LEU A 184 -3.62 17.21 -20.16
N LEU A 185 -4.80 16.58 -20.31
CA LEU A 185 -5.08 15.65 -21.43
C LEU A 185 -4.83 16.29 -22.79
N LYS A 186 -5.32 17.51 -23.02
CA LYS A 186 -5.13 18.21 -24.31
C LYS A 186 -3.65 18.41 -24.64
N THR A 187 -2.84 18.77 -23.66
CA THR A 187 -1.39 18.99 -23.86
C THR A 187 -0.65 17.67 -24.05
N LEU A 188 -1.14 16.57 -23.47
CA LEU A 188 -0.58 15.23 -23.68
C LEU A 188 -0.99 14.63 -25.04
N GLU A 189 -2.14 14.99 -25.59
CA GLU A 189 -2.58 14.57 -26.93
C GLU A 189 -1.81 15.32 -28.02
N GLU A 190 -1.68 16.63 -27.89
CA GLU A 190 -1.01 17.50 -28.86
C GLU A 190 0.15 18.25 -28.18
N PRO A 191 1.22 17.54 -27.78
CA PRO A 191 2.32 18.16 -27.06
C PRO A 191 3.14 19.06 -27.97
N PRO A 192 3.53 20.29 -27.50
CA PRO A 192 4.48 21.10 -28.25
C PRO A 192 5.80 20.33 -28.45
N PRO A 193 6.44 20.42 -29.63
CA PRO A 193 7.62 19.60 -29.96
C PRO A 193 8.82 19.83 -29.02
N HIS A 194 8.87 20.99 -28.37
CA HIS A 194 9.92 21.37 -27.44
C HIS A 194 9.60 21.04 -25.97
N VAL A 195 8.49 20.35 -25.68
CA VAL A 195 8.05 20.01 -24.32
C VAL A 195 8.14 18.52 -24.08
N LYS A 196 8.61 18.14 -22.90
CA LYS A 196 8.60 16.77 -22.39
C LYS A 196 8.04 16.75 -20.97
N PHE A 197 7.21 15.74 -20.68
CA PHE A 197 6.69 15.49 -19.35
C PHE A 197 7.34 14.25 -18.76
N VAL A 198 7.67 14.29 -17.47
CA VAL A 198 8.13 13.14 -16.71
C VAL A 198 7.31 13.06 -15.43
N PHE A 199 6.35 12.18 -15.41
CA PHE A 199 5.51 11.92 -14.24
C PHE A 199 6.14 10.82 -13.40
N ALA A 200 6.13 10.98 -12.09
CA ALA A 200 6.55 9.96 -11.14
C ALA A 200 5.41 9.65 -10.16
N THR A 201 5.21 8.38 -9.82
CA THR A 201 4.17 7.97 -8.88
C THR A 201 4.56 6.71 -8.10
N THR A 202 4.11 6.63 -6.86
CA THR A 202 4.14 5.41 -6.07
C THR A 202 2.88 4.56 -6.30
N GLU A 203 1.76 5.17 -6.74
CA GLU A 203 0.46 4.54 -6.89
C GLU A 203 -0.10 4.70 -8.32
N ILE A 204 0.31 3.80 -9.21
CA ILE A 204 -0.12 3.83 -10.62
C ILE A 204 -1.65 3.66 -10.77
N ARG A 205 -2.30 2.94 -9.83
CA ARG A 205 -3.74 2.65 -9.89
C ARG A 205 -4.61 3.89 -9.71
N LYS A 206 -4.09 4.95 -9.07
CA LYS A 206 -4.79 6.23 -8.89
C LYS A 206 -4.66 7.15 -10.11
N VAL A 207 -3.78 6.85 -11.06
CA VAL A 207 -3.60 7.65 -12.27
C VAL A 207 -4.61 7.24 -13.33
N PRO A 208 -5.38 8.17 -13.93
CA PRO A 208 -6.37 7.85 -14.95
C PRO A 208 -5.77 7.14 -16.16
N ILE A 209 -6.48 6.16 -16.70
CA ILE A 209 -6.03 5.39 -17.87
C ILE A 209 -5.82 6.27 -19.11
N THR A 210 -6.61 7.34 -19.23
CA THR A 210 -6.49 8.33 -20.29
C THR A 210 -5.13 9.04 -20.31
N VAL A 211 -4.50 9.26 -19.15
CA VAL A 211 -3.14 9.79 -19.03
C VAL A 211 -2.12 8.69 -19.31
N LEU A 212 -2.32 7.50 -18.72
CA LEU A 212 -1.40 6.37 -18.89
C LEU A 212 -1.24 5.95 -20.34
N SER A 213 -2.32 5.96 -21.14
CA SER A 213 -2.29 5.59 -22.55
C SER A 213 -1.46 6.53 -23.42
N ARG A 214 -1.15 7.75 -22.95
CA ARG A 214 -0.36 8.78 -23.64
C ARG A 214 1.07 8.89 -23.16
N CYS A 215 1.43 8.12 -22.13
CA CYS A 215 2.75 8.12 -21.53
C CYS A 215 3.50 6.81 -21.83
N GLN A 216 4.79 6.93 -22.06
CA GLN A 216 5.67 5.75 -22.05
C GLN A 216 5.93 5.35 -20.59
N ARG A 217 5.43 4.19 -20.19
CA ARG A 217 5.52 3.70 -18.80
C ARG A 217 6.82 2.96 -18.57
N PHE A 218 7.43 3.21 -17.40
CA PHE A 218 8.58 2.50 -16.87
C PHE A 218 8.32 2.13 -15.39
N ASP A 219 8.38 0.83 -15.12
CA ASP A 219 8.20 0.31 -13.77
C ASP A 219 9.57 0.08 -13.13
N LEU A 220 9.97 0.95 -12.19
CA LEU A 220 11.17 0.80 -11.40
C LEU A 220 10.97 -0.29 -10.36
N LYS A 221 11.86 -1.25 -10.35
CA LYS A 221 11.79 -2.42 -9.47
C LYS A 221 12.42 -2.13 -8.11
N ARG A 222 11.95 -2.82 -7.07
CA ARG A 222 12.68 -2.92 -5.80
C ARG A 222 14.06 -3.51 -6.06
N VAL A 223 15.06 -2.94 -5.41
CA VAL A 223 16.43 -3.46 -5.54
C VAL A 223 16.57 -4.67 -4.60
N PRO A 224 17.09 -5.81 -5.09
CA PRO A 224 17.35 -6.99 -4.25
C PRO A 224 18.28 -6.68 -3.07
N VAL A 225 18.10 -7.40 -1.96
CA VAL A 225 18.82 -7.15 -0.70
C VAL A 225 20.33 -7.31 -0.88
N ASP A 226 20.77 -8.32 -1.60
CA ASP A 226 22.20 -8.59 -1.92
C ASP A 226 22.83 -7.44 -2.72
N VAL A 227 22.11 -6.90 -3.69
CA VAL A 227 22.55 -5.75 -4.51
C VAL A 227 22.62 -4.48 -3.67
N LEU A 228 21.64 -4.28 -2.76
CA LEU A 228 21.65 -3.15 -1.82
C LEU A 228 22.82 -3.25 -0.84
N ALA A 229 23.03 -4.40 -0.22
CA ALA A 229 24.13 -4.62 0.73
C ALA A 229 25.48 -4.36 0.07
N ALA A 230 25.71 -4.89 -1.15
CA ALA A 230 26.92 -4.62 -1.92
C ALA A 230 27.08 -3.13 -2.29
N HIS A 231 25.99 -2.42 -2.54
CA HIS A 231 26.02 -0.98 -2.81
C HIS A 231 26.39 -0.19 -1.55
N PHE A 232 25.79 -0.53 -0.41
CA PHE A 232 26.07 0.14 0.87
C PHE A 232 27.51 -0.13 1.33
N ALA A 233 28.06 -1.33 1.11
CA ALA A 233 29.46 -1.63 1.36
C ALA A 233 30.40 -0.68 0.61
N ARG A 234 30.17 -0.48 -0.70
CA ARG A 234 30.95 0.45 -1.52
C ARG A 234 30.84 1.91 -1.05
N ILE A 235 29.70 2.29 -0.48
CA ILE A 235 29.51 3.65 0.06
C ILE A 235 30.23 3.78 1.40
N ALA A 236 30.14 2.78 2.29
CA ALA A 236 30.85 2.75 3.56
C ALA A 236 32.39 2.84 3.34
N GLU A 237 32.92 2.13 2.34
CA GLU A 237 34.32 2.25 1.93
C GLU A 237 34.70 3.68 1.49
N LYS A 238 33.83 4.35 0.71
CA LYS A 238 34.04 5.75 0.28
C LYS A 238 33.99 6.75 1.44
N GLU A 239 33.22 6.46 2.47
CA GLU A 239 33.14 7.24 3.71
C GLU A 239 34.22 6.86 4.72
N ALA A 240 35.09 5.89 4.38
CA ALA A 240 36.14 5.34 5.24
C ALA A 240 35.61 4.81 6.58
N VAL A 241 34.39 4.23 6.59
CA VAL A 241 33.75 3.65 7.77
C VAL A 241 33.76 2.13 7.65
N ALA A 242 34.22 1.45 8.71
CA ALA A 242 34.14 0.00 8.80
C ALA A 242 32.71 -0.42 9.19
N VAL A 243 32.08 -1.27 8.38
CA VAL A 243 30.71 -1.78 8.63
C VAL A 243 30.75 -3.30 8.50
N GLU A 244 30.20 -4.00 9.48
CA GLU A 244 30.08 -5.46 9.43
C GLU A 244 29.09 -5.91 8.34
N GLY A 245 29.37 -7.06 7.70
CA GLY A 245 28.47 -7.63 6.68
C GLY A 245 27.05 -7.87 7.21
N GLY A 246 26.92 -8.34 8.46
CA GLY A 246 25.61 -8.51 9.11
C GLY A 246 24.84 -7.22 9.32
N ALA A 247 25.54 -6.11 9.59
CA ALA A 247 24.95 -4.77 9.69
C ALA A 247 24.43 -4.27 8.32
N LEU A 248 25.23 -4.45 7.26
CA LEU A 248 24.83 -4.11 5.89
C LEU A 248 23.58 -4.89 5.44
N ASP A 249 23.54 -6.18 5.75
CA ASP A 249 22.38 -7.03 5.46
C ASP A 249 21.14 -6.61 6.24
N ALA A 250 21.29 -6.20 7.50
CA ALA A 250 20.18 -5.72 8.33
C ALA A 250 19.61 -4.40 7.76
N VAL A 251 20.49 -3.44 7.41
CA VAL A 251 20.09 -2.17 6.77
C VAL A 251 19.44 -2.45 5.42
N ALA A 252 19.98 -3.34 4.59
CA ALA A 252 19.43 -3.66 3.27
C ALA A 252 18.04 -4.32 3.36
N ARG A 253 17.80 -5.19 4.35
CA ARG A 253 16.47 -5.76 4.62
C ARG A 253 15.48 -4.71 5.10
N ALA A 254 15.89 -3.85 6.04
CA ALA A 254 15.05 -2.79 6.56
C ALA A 254 14.68 -1.74 5.48
N ALA A 255 15.56 -1.54 4.51
CA ALA A 255 15.31 -0.64 3.36
C ALA A 255 14.25 -1.14 2.38
N ASP A 256 13.84 -2.41 2.42
CA ASP A 256 12.78 -3.02 1.60
C ASP A 256 12.87 -2.67 0.11
N GLY A 257 14.08 -2.68 -0.45
CA GLY A 257 14.34 -2.38 -1.86
C GLY A 257 14.45 -0.88 -2.19
N SER A 258 14.39 0.00 -1.20
CA SER A 258 14.56 1.46 -1.32
C SER A 258 16.02 1.85 -1.09
N VAL A 259 16.69 2.35 -2.12
CA VAL A 259 18.08 2.85 -2.00
C VAL A 259 18.15 4.06 -1.08
N ARG A 260 17.18 4.99 -1.18
CA ARG A 260 17.16 6.22 -0.38
C ARG A 260 17.01 5.93 1.11
N ASP A 261 16.05 5.07 1.45
CA ASP A 261 15.77 4.77 2.85
C ASP A 261 16.92 3.96 3.46
N GLY A 262 17.53 3.01 2.70
CA GLY A 262 18.70 2.28 3.14
C GLY A 262 19.93 3.18 3.37
N LEU A 263 20.18 4.17 2.49
CA LEU A 263 21.26 5.15 2.70
C LEU A 263 20.99 6.04 3.93
N SER A 264 19.72 6.37 4.20
CA SER A 264 19.37 7.13 5.39
C SER A 264 19.55 6.31 6.67
N LEU A 265 19.24 5.02 6.63
CA LEU A 265 19.49 4.09 7.74
C LEU A 265 21.00 3.88 7.98
N LEU A 266 21.77 3.72 6.89
CA LEU A 266 23.23 3.59 6.99
C LEU A 266 23.85 4.85 7.61
N ASP A 267 23.40 6.02 7.21
CA ASP A 267 23.83 7.31 7.73
C ASP A 267 23.56 7.44 9.23
N GLN A 268 22.38 7.03 9.67
CA GLN A 268 22.01 6.98 11.09
C GLN A 268 22.86 5.97 11.87
N ALA A 269 23.15 4.81 11.29
CA ALA A 269 23.99 3.80 11.93
C ALA A 269 25.43 4.31 12.10
N ILE A 270 25.98 4.99 11.09
CA ILE A 270 27.31 5.62 11.16
C ILE A 270 27.34 6.72 12.25
N ALA A 271 26.28 7.54 12.32
CA ALA A 271 26.19 8.59 13.34
C ALA A 271 26.03 8.08 14.78
N ARG A 272 25.62 6.82 14.97
CA ARG A 272 25.51 6.18 16.30
C ARG A 272 26.76 5.41 16.71
N ALA A 273 27.61 5.06 15.75
CA ALA A 273 28.86 4.40 16.06
C ALA A 273 29.84 5.36 16.75
N ASP A 274 30.60 4.84 17.73
CA ASP A 274 31.68 5.61 18.34
C ASP A 274 32.77 5.93 17.32
N GLU A 275 33.49 7.04 17.51
CA GLU A 275 34.52 7.50 16.59
C GLU A 275 35.59 6.41 16.36
N GLY A 276 35.73 5.94 15.12
CA GLY A 276 36.65 4.89 14.72
C GLY A 276 36.21 3.46 15.05
N ALA A 277 35.06 3.24 15.67
CA ALA A 277 34.50 1.91 15.88
C ALA A 277 33.76 1.40 14.64
N PRO A 278 33.76 0.08 14.37
CA PRO A 278 32.95 -0.47 13.28
C PRO A 278 31.46 -0.41 13.61
N VAL A 279 30.61 -0.19 12.60
CA VAL A 279 29.17 -0.35 12.71
C VAL A 279 28.84 -1.84 12.79
N THR A 280 28.38 -2.30 13.96
CA THR A 280 28.07 -3.71 14.21
C THR A 280 26.62 -4.04 13.87
N ALA A 281 26.33 -5.33 13.69
CA ALA A 281 24.97 -5.81 13.46
C ALA A 281 24.05 -5.55 14.68
N GLU A 282 24.60 -5.60 15.90
CA GLU A 282 23.86 -5.31 17.15
C GLU A 282 23.44 -3.84 17.21
N LEU A 283 24.37 -2.90 16.91
CA LEU A 283 24.06 -1.46 16.88
C LEU A 283 22.93 -1.15 15.87
N VAL A 284 22.95 -1.79 14.69
CA VAL A 284 21.90 -1.63 13.68
C VAL A 284 20.57 -2.23 14.16
N ALA A 285 20.60 -3.39 14.81
CA ALA A 285 19.41 -4.02 15.36
C ALA A 285 18.77 -3.14 16.43
N ASP A 286 19.56 -2.59 17.35
CA ASP A 286 19.11 -1.65 18.39
C ASP A 286 18.54 -0.35 17.77
N MET A 287 19.23 0.17 16.76
CA MET A 287 18.79 1.38 16.05
C MET A 287 17.43 1.18 15.37
N LEU A 288 17.21 0.02 14.78
CA LEU A 288 15.97 -0.33 14.08
C LEU A 288 14.86 -0.76 15.04
N GLY A 289 15.17 -0.92 16.34
CA GLY A 289 14.23 -1.45 17.33
C GLY A 289 13.81 -2.89 17.01
N LEU A 290 14.65 -3.61 16.25
CA LEU A 290 14.37 -5.01 15.95
C LEU A 290 14.48 -5.81 17.25
N ALA A 291 13.39 -6.48 17.62
CA ALA A 291 13.45 -7.46 18.69
C ALA A 291 14.54 -8.50 18.35
N ASP A 292 15.33 -8.91 19.34
CA ASP A 292 16.26 -10.02 19.16
C ASP A 292 15.51 -11.18 18.47
N ARG A 293 15.98 -11.58 17.30
CA ARG A 293 15.35 -12.66 16.51
C ARG A 293 15.20 -13.94 17.35
N GLY A 294 16.14 -14.18 18.29
CA GLY A 294 16.06 -15.27 19.25
C GLY A 294 14.85 -15.12 20.16
N MET A 295 14.58 -13.92 20.66
CA MET A 295 13.44 -13.61 21.52
C MET A 295 12.10 -13.83 20.76
N VAL A 296 12.02 -13.49 19.47
CA VAL A 296 10.83 -13.75 18.66
C VAL A 296 10.58 -15.25 18.51
N PHE A 297 11.64 -16.07 18.37
CA PHE A 297 11.53 -17.53 18.41
C PHE A 297 11.04 -18.02 19.77
N ASP A 298 11.60 -17.51 20.87
CA ASP A 298 11.18 -17.90 22.22
C ASP A 298 9.70 -17.57 22.46
N LEU A 299 9.26 -16.38 21.99
CA LEU A 299 7.86 -15.96 22.04
C LEU A 299 6.95 -16.91 21.25
N LEU A 300 7.36 -17.27 20.02
CA LEU A 300 6.58 -18.19 19.20
C LEU A 300 6.54 -19.60 19.79
N GLU A 301 7.64 -20.08 20.37
CA GLU A 301 7.68 -21.39 21.03
C GLU A 301 6.76 -21.42 22.24
N ALA A 302 6.72 -20.36 23.07
CA ALA A 302 5.78 -20.24 24.17
C ALA A 302 4.32 -20.22 23.70
N VAL A 303 4.01 -19.45 22.66
CA VAL A 303 2.68 -19.42 22.04
C VAL A 303 2.29 -20.80 21.50
N ALA A 304 3.21 -21.50 20.81
CA ALA A 304 2.98 -22.82 20.24
C ALA A 304 2.83 -23.92 21.31
N ALA A 305 3.45 -23.71 22.46
CA ALA A 305 3.29 -24.58 23.63
C ALA A 305 1.99 -24.32 24.42
N GLY A 306 1.25 -23.24 24.09
CA GLY A 306 0.08 -22.83 24.86
C GLY A 306 0.44 -22.31 26.26
N ASP A 307 1.63 -21.70 26.40
CA ASP A 307 2.12 -21.13 27.67
C ASP A 307 1.97 -19.60 27.67
N PRO A 308 0.86 -19.05 28.21
CA PRO A 308 0.67 -17.61 28.27
C PRO A 308 1.64 -16.92 29.25
N ALA A 309 2.04 -17.59 30.34
CA ALA A 309 2.96 -17.00 31.30
C ALA A 309 4.37 -16.84 30.70
N GLY A 310 4.84 -17.86 29.99
CA GLY A 310 6.09 -17.80 29.23
C GLY A 310 6.08 -16.72 28.14
N ALA A 311 4.99 -16.64 27.36
CA ALA A 311 4.83 -15.64 26.32
C ALA A 311 4.83 -14.20 26.86
N LEU A 312 4.10 -13.93 27.94
CA LEU A 312 4.09 -12.62 28.60
C LEU A 312 5.46 -12.29 29.18
N GLY A 313 6.15 -13.25 29.81
CA GLY A 313 7.49 -13.03 30.34
C GLY A 313 8.54 -12.72 29.26
N VAL A 314 8.41 -13.27 28.06
CA VAL A 314 9.25 -12.87 26.90
C VAL A 314 8.93 -11.45 26.47
N MET A 315 7.66 -11.10 26.38
CA MET A 315 7.22 -9.76 26.01
C MET A 315 7.62 -8.70 27.06
N ASP A 316 7.63 -9.05 28.36
CA ASP A 316 8.13 -8.17 29.44
C ASP A 316 9.61 -7.84 29.23
N ARG A 317 10.44 -8.86 29.00
CA ARG A 317 11.87 -8.66 28.70
C ARG A 317 12.10 -7.82 27.44
N ALA A 318 11.30 -8.05 26.39
CA ALA A 318 11.36 -7.24 25.17
C ALA A 318 11.08 -5.75 25.47
N HIS A 319 10.05 -5.50 26.26
CA HIS A 319 9.65 -4.15 26.64
C HIS A 319 10.68 -3.46 27.53
N GLU A 320 11.25 -4.16 28.51
CA GLU A 320 12.34 -3.67 29.37
C GLU A 320 13.60 -3.33 28.54
N ALA A 321 13.86 -4.09 27.47
CA ALA A 321 14.92 -3.80 26.50
C ALA A 321 14.57 -2.66 25.53
N GLY A 322 13.37 -2.05 25.64
CA GLY A 322 12.94 -0.91 24.82
C GLY A 322 12.28 -1.27 23.49
N ALA A 323 11.95 -2.54 23.24
CA ALA A 323 11.28 -2.95 22.00
C ALA A 323 9.82 -2.42 21.96
N ASP A 324 9.41 -1.88 20.80
CA ASP A 324 8.03 -1.49 20.56
C ASP A 324 7.15 -2.75 20.41
N PRO A 325 6.06 -2.89 21.20
CA PRO A 325 5.13 -4.00 21.10
C PRO A 325 4.59 -4.24 19.67
N VAL A 326 4.39 -3.19 18.88
CA VAL A 326 3.95 -3.32 17.48
C VAL A 326 5.00 -4.04 16.64
N LEU A 327 6.27 -3.65 16.77
CA LEU A 327 7.38 -4.28 16.04
C LEU A 327 7.55 -5.75 16.43
N VAL A 328 7.47 -6.07 17.73
CA VAL A 328 7.54 -7.47 18.21
C VAL A 328 6.43 -8.31 17.57
N MET A 329 5.20 -7.78 17.51
CA MET A 329 4.07 -8.47 16.89
C MET A 329 4.22 -8.61 15.36
N GLN A 330 4.81 -7.62 14.69
CA GLN A 330 5.13 -7.67 13.25
C GLN A 330 6.24 -8.70 12.96
N ASP A 331 7.27 -8.77 13.81
CA ASP A 331 8.33 -9.75 13.70
C ASP A 331 7.80 -11.18 13.92
N LEU A 332 6.89 -11.36 14.89
CA LEU A 332 6.22 -12.64 15.13
C LEU A 332 5.36 -13.05 13.91
N LEU A 333 4.66 -12.10 13.28
CA LEU A 333 3.93 -12.31 12.03
C LEU A 333 4.88 -12.73 10.89
N GLY A 334 6.01 -12.03 10.75
CA GLY A 334 7.05 -12.35 9.76
C GLY A 334 7.64 -13.75 9.97
N LEU A 335 7.88 -14.15 11.22
CA LEU A 335 8.36 -15.48 11.56
C LEU A 335 7.30 -16.56 11.23
N ALA A 336 6.02 -16.33 11.56
CA ALA A 336 4.93 -17.25 11.19
C ALA A 336 4.83 -17.46 9.67
N HIS A 337 5.06 -16.40 8.87
CA HIS A 337 5.16 -16.49 7.41
C HIS A 337 6.37 -17.36 6.98
N THR A 338 7.55 -17.10 7.54
CA THR A 338 8.77 -17.85 7.23
C THR A 338 8.58 -19.35 7.54
N LEU A 339 8.00 -19.69 8.69
CA LEU A 339 7.70 -21.07 9.07
C LEU A 339 6.67 -21.71 8.13
N SER A 340 5.68 -20.97 7.68
CA SER A 340 4.69 -21.44 6.71
C SER A 340 5.34 -21.77 5.37
N ARG A 341 6.29 -20.93 4.91
CA ARG A 341 7.09 -21.20 3.71
C ARG A 341 7.99 -22.43 3.87
N LEU A 342 8.70 -22.54 4.98
CA LEU A 342 9.52 -23.70 5.31
C LEU A 342 8.71 -25.00 5.38
N LYS A 343 7.47 -24.92 5.90
CA LYS A 343 6.55 -26.05 5.93
C LYS A 343 6.07 -26.48 4.54
N ALA A 344 5.81 -25.50 3.65
CA ALA A 344 5.36 -25.74 2.28
C ALA A 344 6.50 -26.16 1.35
N ILE A 345 7.70 -25.61 1.56
CA ILE A 345 8.90 -25.83 0.71
C ILE A 345 10.09 -26.13 1.61
N PRO A 346 10.27 -27.39 2.05
CA PRO A 346 11.36 -27.78 2.95
C PRO A 346 12.77 -27.50 2.39
N ALA A 347 12.92 -27.50 1.06
CA ALA A 347 14.20 -27.21 0.40
C ALA A 347 14.74 -25.80 0.70
N LEU A 348 13.91 -24.87 1.16
CA LEU A 348 14.37 -23.54 1.61
C LEU A 348 15.30 -23.61 2.84
N ALA A 349 15.24 -24.66 3.63
CA ALA A 349 16.12 -24.88 4.76
C ALA A 349 17.57 -25.19 4.34
N GLU A 350 17.77 -25.70 3.13
CA GLU A 350 19.08 -26.06 2.58
C GLU A 350 19.73 -24.91 1.81
N GLY A 351 18.93 -23.89 1.41
CA GLY A 351 19.38 -22.73 0.65
C GLY A 351 20.03 -21.65 1.51
N SER A 352 20.76 -20.73 0.88
CA SER A 352 21.37 -19.55 1.53
C SER A 352 20.40 -18.35 1.64
N GLU A 353 19.15 -18.50 1.20
CA GLU A 353 18.17 -17.40 1.16
C GLU A 353 17.66 -16.97 2.54
N LEU A 354 17.70 -17.88 3.52
CA LEU A 354 17.25 -17.63 4.89
C LEU A 354 18.42 -17.37 5.83
N PRO A 355 18.27 -16.49 6.84
CA PRO A 355 19.23 -16.33 7.92
C PRO A 355 19.53 -17.65 8.61
N GLU A 356 20.76 -17.81 9.12
CA GLU A 356 21.19 -19.06 9.77
C GLU A 356 20.30 -19.43 10.97
N LEU A 357 19.91 -18.45 11.78
CA LEU A 357 19.02 -18.66 12.93
C LEU A 357 17.63 -19.18 12.48
N ASP A 358 17.09 -18.62 11.39
CA ASP A 358 15.81 -19.06 10.83
C ASP A 358 15.90 -20.50 10.27
N ARG A 359 17.05 -20.91 9.76
CA ARG A 359 17.28 -22.29 9.34
C ARG A 359 17.46 -23.23 10.53
N ALA A 360 18.29 -22.82 11.50
CA ALA A 360 18.63 -23.67 12.65
C ALA A 360 17.42 -23.90 13.60
N ARG A 361 16.67 -22.85 13.93
CA ARG A 361 15.48 -22.93 14.81
C ARG A 361 14.16 -23.09 14.04
N GLY A 362 14.05 -22.43 12.89
CA GLY A 362 12.79 -22.39 12.13
C GLY A 362 12.45 -23.72 11.46
N ALA A 363 13.40 -24.44 10.87
CA ALA A 363 13.11 -25.71 10.19
C ALA A 363 12.58 -26.79 11.15
N PRO A 364 13.17 -27.06 12.34
CA PRO A 364 12.62 -27.98 13.32
C PRO A 364 11.25 -27.57 13.84
N LEU A 365 11.05 -26.26 14.07
CA LEU A 365 9.79 -25.72 14.54
C LEU A 365 8.68 -25.84 13.48
N ALA A 366 8.98 -25.53 12.22
CA ALA A 366 8.06 -25.72 11.10
C ALA A 366 7.67 -27.20 10.91
N ALA A 367 8.61 -28.12 11.14
CA ALA A 367 8.30 -29.57 11.07
C ALA A 367 7.28 -29.98 12.14
N ARG A 368 7.37 -29.45 13.34
CA ARG A 368 6.49 -29.74 14.49
C ARG A 368 5.09 -29.12 14.35
N LEU A 369 5.00 -27.90 13.82
CA LEU A 369 3.75 -27.15 13.73
C LEU A 369 2.88 -27.65 12.56
N SER A 370 1.56 -27.69 12.76
CA SER A 370 0.62 -28.08 11.71
C SER A 370 0.27 -26.89 10.79
N VAL A 371 -0.06 -27.16 9.53
CA VAL A 371 -0.50 -26.12 8.57
C VAL A 371 -1.74 -25.37 9.08
N PRO A 372 -2.76 -26.04 9.65
CA PRO A 372 -3.91 -25.33 10.22
C PRO A 372 -3.55 -24.42 11.40
N PHE A 373 -2.56 -24.78 12.23
CA PHE A 373 -2.07 -23.92 13.30
C PHE A 373 -1.38 -22.68 12.73
N LEU A 374 -0.45 -22.84 11.80
CA LEU A 374 0.25 -21.73 11.16
C LEU A 374 -0.72 -20.78 10.45
N GLY A 375 -1.74 -21.31 9.78
CA GLY A 375 -2.76 -20.48 9.13
C GLY A 375 -3.60 -19.66 10.12
N ARG A 376 -4.02 -20.25 11.25
CA ARG A 376 -4.73 -19.51 12.31
C ARG A 376 -3.84 -18.48 12.97
N LEU A 377 -2.61 -18.87 13.31
CA LEU A 377 -1.60 -17.97 13.87
C LEU A 377 -1.40 -16.74 13.00
N TRP A 378 -1.20 -16.95 11.69
CA TRP A 378 -1.05 -15.87 10.72
C TRP A 378 -2.24 -14.91 10.71
N GLN A 379 -3.48 -15.44 10.61
CA GLN A 379 -4.67 -14.60 10.58
C GLN A 379 -4.88 -13.81 11.86
N MET A 380 -4.65 -14.44 13.02
CA MET A 380 -4.79 -13.77 14.31
C MET A 380 -3.72 -12.71 14.52
N LEU A 381 -2.47 -12.97 14.11
CA LEU A 381 -1.39 -11.98 14.17
C LEU A 381 -1.64 -10.81 13.22
N LEU A 382 -2.09 -11.09 11.98
CA LEU A 382 -2.38 -10.04 11.00
C LEU A 382 -3.43 -9.06 11.52
N LYS A 383 -4.50 -9.57 12.12
CA LYS A 383 -5.52 -8.75 12.78
C LYS A 383 -5.00 -8.11 14.06
N GLY A 384 -4.22 -8.86 14.84
CA GLY A 384 -3.66 -8.42 16.10
C GLY A 384 -2.70 -7.24 15.97
N VAL A 385 -1.84 -7.23 14.94
CA VAL A 385 -0.97 -6.08 14.65
C VAL A 385 -1.78 -4.80 14.46
N ALA A 386 -2.86 -4.86 13.66
CA ALA A 386 -3.73 -3.71 13.47
C ALA A 386 -4.45 -3.29 14.76
N GLU A 387 -4.85 -4.25 15.61
CA GLU A 387 -5.44 -3.95 16.94
C GLU A 387 -4.43 -3.22 17.85
N VAL A 388 -3.16 -3.66 17.87
CA VAL A 388 -2.10 -3.01 18.67
C VAL A 388 -1.77 -1.61 18.16
N GLU A 389 -1.69 -1.42 16.84
CA GLU A 389 -1.41 -0.11 16.24
C GLU A 389 -2.46 0.94 16.61
N GLN A 390 -3.73 0.54 16.69
CA GLN A 390 -4.87 1.42 16.99
C GLN A 390 -5.16 1.57 18.48
N ALA A 391 -4.58 0.71 19.34
CA ALA A 391 -4.83 0.73 20.76
C ALA A 391 -4.19 1.93 21.46
N THR A 392 -4.89 2.49 22.45
CA THR A 392 -4.37 3.53 23.33
C THR A 392 -3.21 3.00 24.19
N ASP A 393 -3.35 1.78 24.70
CA ASP A 393 -2.29 1.03 25.39
C ASP A 393 -1.85 -0.15 24.51
N ARG A 394 -0.79 0.07 23.75
CA ARG A 394 -0.23 -0.91 22.83
C ARG A 394 0.30 -2.14 23.52
N ARG A 395 0.84 -1.96 24.75
CA ARG A 395 1.36 -3.07 25.53
C ARG A 395 0.25 -4.01 25.98
N ALA A 396 -0.78 -3.49 26.62
CA ALA A 396 -1.93 -4.28 27.07
C ALA A 396 -2.63 -4.99 25.90
N ALA A 397 -2.73 -4.33 24.74
CA ALA A 397 -3.29 -4.93 23.55
C ALA A 397 -2.45 -6.11 23.04
N ALA A 398 -1.12 -5.98 22.98
CA ALA A 398 -0.22 -7.07 22.60
C ALA A 398 -0.33 -8.27 23.56
N ASP A 399 -0.36 -8.03 24.86
CA ASP A 399 -0.54 -9.07 25.87
C ASP A 399 -1.83 -9.86 25.67
N MET A 400 -2.95 -9.16 25.40
CA MET A 400 -4.23 -9.80 25.15
C MET A 400 -4.23 -10.64 23.88
N ILE A 401 -3.48 -10.23 22.86
CA ILE A 401 -3.34 -11.01 21.63
C ILE A 401 -2.51 -12.27 21.90
N LEU A 402 -1.39 -12.15 22.62
CA LEU A 402 -0.55 -13.28 22.98
C LEU A 402 -1.32 -14.31 23.80
N ILE A 403 -2.10 -13.87 24.79
CA ILE A 403 -2.98 -14.75 25.58
C ILE A 403 -3.95 -15.48 24.64
N ARG A 404 -4.66 -14.75 23.74
CA ARG A 404 -5.58 -15.36 22.78
C ARG A 404 -4.89 -16.40 21.89
N LEU A 405 -3.67 -16.11 21.43
CA LEU A 405 -2.89 -17.03 20.59
C LEU A 405 -2.54 -18.32 21.34
N CYS A 406 -2.13 -18.23 22.60
CA CYS A 406 -1.82 -19.42 23.41
C CYS A 406 -3.03 -20.34 23.61
N TYR A 407 -4.21 -19.78 23.88
CA TYR A 407 -5.43 -20.60 24.06
C TYR A 407 -5.98 -21.19 22.78
N VAL A 408 -5.71 -20.56 21.62
CA VAL A 408 -6.15 -21.09 20.31
C VAL A 408 -5.25 -22.21 19.81
N SER A 409 -4.02 -22.34 20.35
CA SER A 409 -3.11 -23.44 19.99
C SER A 409 -3.72 -24.82 20.30
N ASP A 410 -4.51 -24.94 21.36
CA ASP A 410 -5.13 -26.19 21.82
C ASP A 410 -6.43 -26.56 21.10
N LEU A 411 -7.00 -25.68 20.27
CA LEU A 411 -8.26 -25.95 19.62
C LEU A 411 -8.09 -26.90 18.42
N PRO A 412 -8.81 -28.05 18.40
CA PRO A 412 -8.79 -28.95 17.27
C PRO A 412 -9.30 -28.26 16.00
N PRO A 413 -8.80 -28.64 14.80
CA PRO A 413 -9.30 -28.09 13.54
C PRO A 413 -10.81 -28.26 13.43
N PRO A 414 -11.57 -27.31 12.84
CA PRO A 414 -13.02 -27.40 12.69
C PRO A 414 -13.51 -28.72 12.06
N GLY A 415 -12.75 -29.27 11.11
CA GLY A 415 -13.04 -30.56 10.50
C GLY A 415 -12.94 -31.76 11.47
N GLU A 416 -12.09 -31.67 12.51
CA GLU A 416 -11.97 -32.70 13.54
C GLU A 416 -13.10 -32.59 14.58
N LEU A 417 -13.50 -31.35 14.91
CA LEU A 417 -14.69 -31.10 15.73
C LEU A 417 -15.95 -31.62 15.04
N VAL A 418 -16.12 -31.39 13.75
CA VAL A 418 -17.23 -31.93 12.96
C VAL A 418 -17.21 -33.44 12.96
N ARG A 419 -16.04 -34.08 12.76
CA ARG A 419 -15.94 -35.57 12.84
C ARG A 419 -16.25 -36.12 14.22
N ARG A 420 -15.82 -35.44 15.28
CA ARG A 420 -16.16 -35.84 16.68
C ARG A 420 -17.65 -35.69 16.96
N LEU A 421 -18.28 -34.64 16.44
CA LEU A 421 -19.72 -34.40 16.59
C LEU A 421 -20.58 -35.30 15.70
N SER A 422 -20.09 -35.66 14.49
CA SER A 422 -20.76 -36.56 13.58
C SER A 422 -20.62 -38.07 13.94
N GLY A 423 -19.90 -38.40 15.01
CA GLY A 423 -19.79 -39.78 15.51
C GLY A 423 -18.84 -40.68 14.72
N GLU A 424 -18.03 -40.14 13.77
CA GLU A 424 -17.05 -40.91 13.00
C GLU A 424 -15.66 -41.01 13.67
N GLY A 425 -15.54 -40.69 14.94
CA GLY A 425 -14.30 -40.80 15.69
C GLY A 425 -14.11 -42.17 16.30
N THR A 426 -13.22 -42.96 15.76
CA THR A 426 -12.68 -44.17 16.40
C THR A 426 -12.08 -43.80 17.73
N VAL A 427 -12.71 -44.28 18.80
CA VAL A 427 -12.17 -44.22 20.16
C VAL A 427 -10.83 -44.97 20.16
N ALA A 428 -9.73 -44.24 20.41
CA ALA A 428 -8.44 -44.87 20.68
C ALA A 428 -8.57 -45.69 21.98
N ARG A 429 -8.62 -46.97 21.82
CA ARG A 429 -8.60 -47.94 22.93
C ARG A 429 -7.21 -47.87 23.59
N GLY A 430 -7.19 -47.40 24.83
CA GLY A 430 -6.10 -47.67 25.75
C GLY A 430 -5.99 -49.17 26.02
N ASN A 431 -4.76 -49.65 26.06
CA ASN A 431 -4.36 -51.02 26.39
C ASN A 431 -4.98 -51.49 27.71
N ALA A 432 -5.80 -52.54 27.68
CA ALA A 432 -6.01 -53.42 28.80
C ALA A 432 -6.08 -54.88 28.28
N ALA A 433 -5.33 -55.74 28.96
CA ALA A 433 -4.99 -57.12 28.64
C ALA A 433 -6.20 -58.10 28.65
N PRO A 434 -6.01 -59.35 28.13
CA PRO A 434 -7.09 -60.19 27.68
C PRO A 434 -7.66 -61.09 28.77
N ALA A 435 -8.98 -61.36 28.74
CA ALA A 435 -9.59 -62.50 29.46
C ALA A 435 -10.72 -63.13 28.62
N SER A 436 -10.45 -64.35 28.22
CA SER A 436 -11.32 -65.55 28.08
C SER A 436 -12.71 -65.45 27.40
N ALA A 437 -12.84 -66.16 26.30
CA ALA A 437 -14.10 -66.72 25.78
C ALA A 437 -14.64 -67.82 26.76
N PRO A 438 -15.92 -68.34 26.71
CA PRO A 438 -16.53 -68.92 25.51
C PRO A 438 -18.08 -68.86 25.44
N GLY A 439 -18.64 -69.31 24.27
CA GLY A 439 -19.89 -70.04 24.18
C GLY A 439 -20.95 -69.51 23.20
N PRO A 440 -21.59 -70.37 22.40
CA PRO A 440 -22.27 -69.97 21.17
C PRO A 440 -23.82 -69.99 21.24
N ALA A 441 -24.37 -69.26 20.24
CA ALA A 441 -25.70 -69.45 19.59
C ALA A 441 -26.94 -68.81 20.29
N PRO A 442 -28.06 -68.55 19.57
CA PRO A 442 -28.43 -69.14 18.26
C PRO A 442 -28.87 -68.12 17.17
N ARG A 443 -28.85 -68.60 15.97
CA ARG A 443 -29.42 -68.05 14.73
C ARG A 443 -30.94 -67.93 14.81
N ALA A 444 -31.48 -66.83 14.28
CA ALA A 444 -32.82 -66.82 13.68
C ALA A 444 -32.70 -66.33 12.23
N VAL A 445 -33.11 -67.20 11.33
CA VAL A 445 -33.27 -67.00 9.89
C VAL A 445 -34.66 -66.45 9.66
N VAL A 446 -34.79 -65.29 8.96
CA VAL A 446 -36.02 -64.99 8.22
C VAL A 446 -35.65 -64.32 6.89
N ASN A 447 -36.27 -64.90 5.88
CA ASN A 447 -36.18 -64.74 4.43
C ASN A 447 -36.30 -63.26 3.92
N GLY A 448 -35.47 -62.92 2.99
CA GLY A 448 -35.72 -62.63 1.58
C GLY A 448 -36.52 -61.43 1.17
N ALA A 449 -35.82 -60.46 0.57
CA ALA A 449 -36.11 -59.81 -0.72
C ALA A 449 -35.03 -58.81 -1.02
N PRO A 450 -34.64 -58.56 -2.28
CA PRO A 450 -33.56 -57.62 -2.62
C PRO A 450 -34.06 -56.16 -2.51
N VAL A 451 -33.47 -55.42 -1.66
CA VAL A 451 -33.66 -53.94 -1.60
C VAL A 451 -32.66 -53.32 -2.54
N ALA A 452 -33.17 -52.54 -3.48
CA ALA A 452 -32.43 -51.67 -4.38
C ALA A 452 -31.54 -50.67 -3.63
N PRO A 453 -30.45 -50.19 -4.24
CA PRO A 453 -29.54 -49.26 -3.58
C PRO A 453 -30.26 -47.96 -3.24
N ALA A 454 -30.17 -47.56 -1.98
CA ALA A 454 -30.71 -46.30 -1.48
C ALA A 454 -29.96 -45.15 -2.17
N GLU A 455 -30.72 -44.36 -2.88
CA GLU A 455 -30.31 -43.05 -3.35
C GLU A 455 -29.80 -42.23 -2.18
N THR A 456 -28.61 -41.67 -2.33
CA THR A 456 -28.03 -40.67 -1.47
C THR A 456 -29.00 -39.50 -1.36
N ALA A 457 -29.50 -39.22 -0.17
CA ALA A 457 -30.36 -38.07 0.10
C ALA A 457 -29.61 -36.79 -0.28
N PRO A 458 -30.25 -35.85 -1.01
CA PRO A 458 -29.65 -34.58 -1.39
C PRO A 458 -29.42 -33.73 -0.14
N ALA A 459 -28.29 -32.99 -0.16
CA ALA A 459 -27.96 -31.99 0.82
C ALA A 459 -29.16 -31.07 1.12
N THR A 460 -29.42 -30.83 2.39
CA THR A 460 -30.57 -30.08 2.91
C THR A 460 -30.67 -28.73 2.20
N ALA A 461 -31.66 -28.57 1.33
CA ALA A 461 -31.92 -27.30 0.65
C ALA A 461 -32.22 -26.20 1.68
N PRO A 462 -31.70 -24.98 1.48
CA PRO A 462 -31.92 -23.87 2.40
C PRO A 462 -33.41 -23.61 2.59
N ARG A 463 -33.85 -23.53 3.85
CA ARG A 463 -35.23 -23.22 4.18
C ARG A 463 -35.40 -21.71 4.16
N LEU A 464 -35.95 -21.18 3.07
CA LEU A 464 -36.28 -19.77 2.92
C LEU A 464 -37.64 -19.49 3.59
N ALA A 465 -37.64 -18.89 4.77
CA ALA A 465 -38.84 -18.56 5.54
C ALA A 465 -39.30 -17.12 5.35
N ARG A 466 -38.36 -16.21 5.03
CA ARG A 466 -38.60 -14.77 4.84
C ARG A 466 -37.93 -14.27 3.56
N PHE A 467 -38.33 -13.09 3.11
CA PHE A 467 -37.71 -12.48 1.92
C PHE A 467 -36.27 -12.06 2.17
N GLU A 468 -35.95 -11.68 3.42
CA GLU A 468 -34.58 -11.39 3.86
C GLU A 468 -33.66 -12.59 3.67
N ASP A 469 -34.17 -13.82 3.86
CA ASP A 469 -33.39 -15.05 3.65
C ASP A 469 -33.00 -15.22 2.17
N VAL A 470 -33.87 -14.76 1.25
CA VAL A 470 -33.61 -14.78 -0.20
C VAL A 470 -32.52 -13.78 -0.55
N ILE A 471 -32.55 -12.58 0.04
CA ILE A 471 -31.54 -11.56 -0.17
C ILE A 471 -30.20 -12.02 0.42
N ALA A 472 -30.21 -12.57 1.63
CA ALA A 472 -29.00 -13.12 2.27
C ALA A 472 -28.37 -14.23 1.42
N LEU A 473 -29.19 -15.14 0.87
CA LEU A 473 -28.73 -16.22 -0.02
C LEU A 473 -28.06 -15.65 -1.29
N ALA A 474 -28.60 -14.58 -1.88
CA ALA A 474 -27.99 -13.92 -3.03
C ALA A 474 -26.61 -13.31 -2.67
N GLY A 475 -26.46 -12.76 -1.47
CA GLY A 475 -25.19 -12.27 -0.93
C GLY A 475 -24.18 -13.39 -0.69
N GLU A 476 -24.59 -14.49 -0.05
CA GLU A 476 -23.72 -15.67 0.20
C GLU A 476 -23.19 -16.28 -1.10
N LYS A 477 -24.02 -16.33 -2.13
CA LYS A 477 -23.66 -16.85 -3.45
C LYS A 477 -22.90 -15.85 -4.33
N ARG A 478 -22.63 -14.64 -3.82
CA ARG A 478 -21.88 -13.57 -4.49
C ARG A 478 -22.48 -13.10 -5.82
N ASP A 479 -23.80 -13.21 -6.01
CA ASP A 479 -24.49 -12.52 -7.11
C ASP A 479 -24.76 -11.08 -6.71
N ALA A 480 -23.71 -10.23 -6.85
CA ALA A 480 -23.72 -8.84 -6.39
C ALA A 480 -24.83 -8.00 -7.06
N LEU A 481 -25.09 -8.24 -8.35
CA LEU A 481 -26.13 -7.50 -9.08
C LEU A 481 -27.53 -7.89 -8.60
N LEU A 482 -27.80 -9.19 -8.43
CA LEU A 482 -29.09 -9.64 -7.91
C LEU A 482 -29.33 -9.15 -6.48
N TYR A 483 -28.29 -9.20 -5.64
CA TYR A 483 -28.33 -8.70 -4.27
C TYR A 483 -28.65 -7.20 -4.20
N ALA A 484 -27.97 -6.39 -5.01
CA ALA A 484 -28.19 -4.96 -5.07
C ALA A 484 -29.65 -4.63 -5.49
N HIS A 485 -30.12 -5.20 -6.59
CA HIS A 485 -31.48 -4.93 -7.06
C HIS A 485 -32.56 -5.44 -6.11
N LEU A 486 -32.35 -6.56 -5.40
CA LEU A 486 -33.32 -7.03 -4.40
C LEU A 486 -33.40 -6.10 -3.19
N ARG A 487 -32.30 -5.45 -2.80
CA ARG A 487 -32.27 -4.47 -1.70
C ARG A 487 -32.86 -3.11 -2.08
N HIS A 488 -32.58 -2.63 -3.29
CA HIS A 488 -32.94 -1.28 -3.72
C HIS A 488 -34.29 -1.22 -4.42
N ASP A 489 -34.56 -2.18 -5.34
CA ASP A 489 -35.63 -2.04 -6.33
C ASP A 489 -36.83 -2.95 -6.07
N ALA A 490 -36.70 -3.91 -5.14
CA ALA A 490 -37.77 -4.87 -4.86
C ALA A 490 -38.52 -4.51 -3.57
N ARG A 491 -39.81 -4.23 -3.71
CA ARG A 491 -40.75 -4.01 -2.62
C ARG A 491 -41.61 -5.27 -2.46
N LEU A 492 -41.57 -5.89 -1.30
CA LEU A 492 -42.29 -7.11 -1.03
C LEU A 492 -43.81 -6.85 -0.86
N VAL A 493 -44.62 -7.49 -1.67
CA VAL A 493 -46.10 -7.47 -1.51
C VAL A 493 -46.54 -8.70 -0.71
N ARG A 494 -46.05 -9.89 -1.08
CA ARG A 494 -46.40 -11.15 -0.40
C ARG A 494 -45.29 -12.18 -0.54
N PHE A 495 -44.99 -12.85 0.56
CA PHE A 495 -44.05 -13.98 0.59
C PHE A 495 -44.80 -15.25 1.04
N ALA A 496 -44.99 -16.17 0.11
CA ALA A 496 -45.66 -17.47 0.36
C ALA A 496 -44.96 -18.54 -0.49
N PRO A 497 -43.84 -19.13 0.00
CA PRO A 497 -43.08 -20.11 -0.78
C PRO A 497 -43.96 -21.23 -1.36
N PRO A 498 -43.89 -21.56 -2.66
CA PRO A 498 -42.89 -21.12 -3.65
C PRO A 498 -43.29 -19.85 -4.48
N VAL A 499 -44.16 -19.05 -3.99
CA VAL A 499 -44.63 -17.82 -4.70
C VAL A 499 -44.11 -16.58 -3.96
N ILE A 500 -43.47 -15.67 -4.70
CA ILE A 500 -43.07 -14.34 -4.22
C ILE A 500 -43.76 -13.29 -5.09
N GLU A 501 -44.48 -12.38 -4.48
CA GLU A 501 -45.12 -11.26 -5.14
C GLU A 501 -44.40 -9.96 -4.83
N LEU A 502 -43.83 -9.32 -5.86
CA LEU A 502 -43.01 -8.12 -5.75
C LEU A 502 -43.60 -6.96 -6.52
N ASN A 503 -43.43 -5.78 -5.98
CA ASN A 503 -43.61 -4.53 -6.70
C ASN A 503 -42.22 -3.98 -6.97
N LEU A 504 -41.86 -3.82 -8.25
CA LEU A 504 -40.55 -3.32 -8.68
C LEU A 504 -40.63 -1.81 -8.92
N THR A 505 -39.53 -1.13 -8.56
CA THR A 505 -39.37 0.30 -8.90
C THR A 505 -39.23 0.48 -10.42
N PRO A 506 -39.48 1.68 -10.96
CA PRO A 506 -39.32 1.94 -12.40
C PRO A 506 -37.89 1.75 -12.91
N GLU A 507 -36.91 1.80 -12.02
CA GLU A 507 -35.49 1.68 -12.28
C GLU A 507 -35.02 0.22 -12.30
N ALA A 508 -35.84 -0.72 -11.85
CA ALA A 508 -35.53 -2.14 -11.80
C ALA A 508 -35.35 -2.74 -13.21
N PRO A 509 -34.33 -3.60 -13.44
CA PRO A 509 -34.17 -4.32 -14.69
C PRO A 509 -35.40 -5.16 -15.02
N ARG A 510 -35.82 -5.16 -16.28
CA ARG A 510 -37.02 -5.89 -16.75
C ARG A 510 -36.92 -7.42 -16.57
N ASP A 511 -35.70 -7.96 -16.52
CA ASP A 511 -35.40 -9.39 -16.36
C ASP A 511 -35.21 -9.81 -14.90
N LEU A 512 -35.28 -8.90 -13.92
CA LEU A 512 -35.03 -9.19 -12.50
C LEU A 512 -35.90 -10.34 -11.98
N SER A 513 -37.18 -10.37 -12.33
CA SER A 513 -38.09 -11.47 -11.92
C SER A 513 -37.67 -12.83 -12.47
N SER A 514 -37.25 -12.88 -13.74
CA SER A 514 -36.78 -14.11 -14.39
C SER A 514 -35.43 -14.58 -13.84
N ARG A 515 -34.56 -13.62 -13.53
CA ARG A 515 -33.24 -13.89 -12.93
C ARG A 515 -33.40 -14.43 -11.51
N LEU A 516 -34.26 -13.83 -10.70
CA LEU A 516 -34.57 -14.29 -9.35
C LEU A 516 -35.18 -15.70 -9.35
N ALA A 517 -36.12 -15.98 -10.26
CA ALA A 517 -36.73 -17.30 -10.37
C ALA A 517 -35.69 -18.38 -10.71
N ARG A 518 -34.81 -18.13 -11.68
CA ARG A 518 -33.71 -19.05 -12.05
C ARG A 518 -32.72 -19.25 -10.91
N PHE A 519 -32.35 -18.20 -10.21
CA PHE A 519 -31.47 -18.25 -9.05
C PHE A 519 -32.04 -19.14 -7.95
N LEU A 520 -33.33 -18.91 -7.57
CA LEU A 520 -33.99 -19.72 -6.55
C LEU A 520 -34.20 -21.16 -6.97
N GLU A 521 -34.49 -21.45 -8.25
CA GLU A 521 -34.58 -22.80 -8.78
C GLU A 521 -33.24 -23.56 -8.70
N ALA A 522 -32.13 -22.85 -9.02
CA ALA A 522 -30.79 -23.45 -8.95
C ALA A 522 -30.38 -23.77 -7.50
N GLU A 523 -30.67 -22.91 -6.54
CA GLU A 523 -30.21 -23.05 -5.16
C GLU A 523 -31.13 -23.91 -4.29
N THR A 524 -32.43 -23.93 -4.59
CA THR A 524 -33.42 -24.70 -3.78
C THR A 524 -33.89 -26.00 -4.43
N GLY A 525 -33.55 -26.19 -5.72
CA GLY A 525 -34.03 -27.35 -6.50
C GLY A 525 -35.56 -27.35 -6.75
N ARG A 526 -36.24 -26.22 -6.47
CA ARG A 526 -37.71 -26.09 -6.61
C ARG A 526 -38.01 -24.92 -7.55
N ARG A 527 -39.06 -25.09 -8.36
CA ARG A 527 -39.56 -23.94 -9.16
C ARG A 527 -40.23 -22.89 -8.30
N TRP A 528 -39.79 -21.65 -8.46
CA TRP A 528 -40.37 -20.48 -7.82
C TRP A 528 -41.13 -19.63 -8.84
N THR A 529 -42.28 -19.11 -8.43
CA THR A 529 -43.05 -18.18 -9.24
C THR A 529 -42.90 -16.78 -8.69
N ILE A 530 -42.32 -15.88 -9.49
CA ILE A 530 -42.19 -14.46 -9.14
C ILE A 530 -43.30 -13.68 -9.84
N ALA A 531 -44.28 -13.27 -9.08
CA ALA A 531 -45.42 -12.45 -9.57
C ALA A 531 -45.08 -10.96 -9.40
N LEU A 532 -45.33 -10.18 -10.45
CA LEU A 532 -45.21 -8.72 -10.38
C LEU A 532 -46.57 -8.11 -10.09
N SER A 533 -46.63 -7.28 -9.04
CA SER A 533 -47.84 -6.62 -8.57
C SER A 533 -47.71 -5.11 -8.69
N ARG A 534 -48.84 -4.43 -8.89
CA ARG A 534 -48.92 -2.96 -8.79
C ARG A 534 -49.41 -2.50 -7.42
N ALA A 535 -49.67 -3.40 -6.50
CA ALA A 535 -50.04 -3.08 -5.13
C ALA A 535 -48.85 -2.44 -4.42
N ALA A 536 -49.12 -1.47 -3.54
CA ALA A 536 -48.10 -0.89 -2.69
C ALA A 536 -47.53 -2.00 -1.79
N GLY A 537 -46.25 -2.38 -2.01
CA GLY A 537 -45.52 -3.35 -1.16
C GLY A 537 -44.92 -2.67 0.07
N ALA A 538 -44.33 -3.48 0.96
CA ALA A 538 -43.45 -2.99 2.02
C ALA A 538 -42.30 -2.16 1.41
N PRO A 539 -41.77 -1.15 2.11
CA PRO A 539 -40.61 -0.38 1.61
C PRO A 539 -39.45 -1.32 1.31
N SER A 540 -38.60 -0.96 0.34
CA SER A 540 -37.37 -1.72 0.07
C SER A 540 -36.45 -1.73 1.31
N MET A 541 -35.52 -2.65 1.40
CA MET A 541 -34.64 -2.72 2.57
C MET A 541 -33.87 -1.41 2.77
N VAL A 542 -33.39 -0.80 1.70
CA VAL A 542 -32.68 0.48 1.77
C VAL A 542 -33.58 1.63 2.18
N GLU A 543 -34.82 1.67 1.68
CA GLU A 543 -35.82 2.67 2.13
C GLU A 543 -36.16 2.51 3.63
N ALA A 544 -36.29 1.27 4.10
CA ALA A 544 -36.53 0.99 5.51
C ALA A 544 -35.35 1.38 6.41
N GLU A 545 -34.14 1.04 5.98
CA GLU A 545 -32.90 1.42 6.68
C GLU A 545 -32.70 2.95 6.72
N THR A 546 -32.98 3.64 5.62
CA THR A 546 -32.88 5.10 5.54
C THR A 546 -33.89 5.77 6.47
N THR A 547 -35.14 5.31 6.46
CA THR A 547 -36.18 5.82 7.35
C THR A 547 -35.85 5.58 8.83
N ALA A 548 -35.32 4.38 9.14
CA ALA A 548 -34.86 4.05 10.51
C ALA A 548 -33.72 4.97 10.97
N ARG A 549 -32.74 5.23 10.10
CA ARG A 549 -31.63 6.16 10.40
C ARG A 549 -32.12 7.61 10.59
N GLU A 550 -33.04 8.06 9.76
CA GLU A 550 -33.64 9.41 9.91
C GLU A 550 -34.43 9.52 11.22
N THR A 551 -35.20 8.50 11.57
CA THR A 551 -35.94 8.46 12.83
C THR A 551 -35.02 8.50 14.02
N ALA A 552 -34.01 7.64 14.03
CA ALA A 552 -33.00 7.60 15.11
C ALA A 552 -32.23 8.93 15.22
N ARG A 553 -31.92 9.57 14.08
CA ARG A 553 -31.29 10.89 14.06
C ARG A 553 -32.19 11.97 14.65
N ASN A 554 -33.49 11.95 14.32
CA ASN A 554 -34.46 12.90 14.88
C ASN A 554 -34.68 12.67 16.38
N GLU A 555 -34.74 11.42 16.82
CA GLU A 555 -34.81 11.07 18.25
C GLU A 555 -33.57 11.53 19.03
N ALA A 556 -32.36 11.35 18.41
CA ALA A 556 -31.12 11.84 18.99
C ALA A 556 -31.10 13.38 19.09
N LEU A 557 -31.61 14.10 18.09
CA LEU A 557 -31.73 15.56 18.13
C LEU A 557 -32.72 16.06 19.21
N ASP A 558 -33.74 15.29 19.52
CA ASP A 558 -34.70 15.61 20.56
C ASP A 558 -34.22 15.28 21.97
N HIS A 559 -33.13 14.56 22.10
CA HIS A 559 -32.56 14.18 23.41
C HIS A 559 -32.05 15.43 24.16
N PRO A 560 -32.40 15.62 25.47
CA PRO A 560 -32.07 16.83 26.22
C PRO A 560 -30.57 17.16 26.26
N LEU A 561 -29.70 16.13 26.36
CA LEU A 561 -28.23 16.31 26.37
C LEU A 561 -27.71 16.79 25.02
N VAL A 562 -28.25 16.29 23.92
CA VAL A 562 -27.85 16.69 22.56
C VAL A 562 -28.26 18.14 22.30
N ARG A 563 -29.47 18.55 22.74
CA ARG A 563 -29.93 19.95 22.67
C ARG A 563 -29.00 20.89 23.45
N ALA A 564 -28.59 20.51 24.67
CA ALA A 564 -27.68 21.31 25.50
C ALA A 564 -26.31 21.46 24.83
N ILE A 565 -25.82 20.41 24.13
CA ILE A 565 -24.55 20.48 23.35
C ILE A 565 -24.68 21.45 22.19
N PHE A 566 -25.78 21.43 21.44
CA PHE A 566 -26.00 22.36 20.32
C PHE A 566 -26.17 23.81 20.78
N GLU A 567 -26.76 24.05 21.96
CA GLU A 567 -26.84 25.38 22.55
C GLU A 567 -25.47 25.90 23.02
N THR A 568 -24.62 25.01 23.53
CA THR A 568 -23.30 25.38 24.05
C THR A 568 -22.24 25.53 22.92
N PHE A 569 -22.37 24.75 21.84
CA PHE A 569 -21.41 24.73 20.72
C PHE A 569 -22.12 25.00 19.40
N PRO A 570 -22.31 26.29 18.99
CA PRO A 570 -22.91 26.64 17.72
C PRO A 570 -22.04 26.15 16.57
N GLY A 571 -22.49 25.15 15.82
CA GLY A 571 -21.75 24.53 14.70
C GLY A 571 -21.43 23.05 14.88
N ALA A 572 -21.77 22.45 16.02
CA ALA A 572 -21.72 21.00 16.20
C ALA A 572 -22.61 20.29 15.18
N LYS A 573 -22.19 19.13 14.69
CA LYS A 573 -22.98 18.29 13.76
C LYS A 573 -22.97 16.86 14.28
N ILE A 574 -24.09 16.15 14.13
CA ILE A 574 -24.14 14.71 14.38
C ILE A 574 -23.42 14.03 13.19
N ALA A 575 -22.30 13.39 13.44
CA ALA A 575 -21.51 12.69 12.42
C ALA A 575 -22.12 11.31 12.11
N SER A 576 -22.50 10.55 13.13
CA SER A 576 -23.17 9.26 12.98
C SER A 576 -24.08 8.99 14.18
N VAL A 577 -25.12 8.20 13.95
CA VAL A 577 -26.00 7.65 14.98
C VAL A 577 -25.95 6.14 14.82
N GLU A 578 -25.36 5.44 15.77
CA GLU A 578 -25.41 3.98 15.83
C GLU A 578 -26.69 3.56 16.52
N VAL A 579 -27.53 2.83 15.80
CA VAL A 579 -28.71 2.18 16.37
C VAL A 579 -28.27 0.76 16.72
N ASP A 580 -28.49 0.34 17.95
CA ASP A 580 -28.26 -1.04 18.37
C ASP A 580 -29.19 -1.96 17.57
N ALA A 581 -28.73 -2.39 16.41
CA ALA A 581 -29.42 -3.34 15.56
C ALA A 581 -28.98 -4.76 15.95
N PRO A 582 -29.89 -5.75 15.89
CA PRO A 582 -29.49 -7.15 16.05
C PRO A 582 -28.38 -7.47 15.03
N PRO A 583 -27.44 -8.39 15.34
CA PRO A 583 -26.21 -8.58 14.59
C PRO A 583 -26.49 -8.76 13.10
N ALA A 584 -26.17 -7.72 12.33
CA ALA A 584 -26.26 -7.75 10.89
C ALA A 584 -25.20 -8.73 10.38
N LEU A 585 -25.64 -9.61 9.50
CA LEU A 585 -24.78 -10.49 8.71
C LEU A 585 -23.66 -9.64 8.07
N ALA A 586 -22.43 -10.14 8.17
CA ALA A 586 -21.22 -9.46 7.72
C ALA A 586 -21.41 -8.81 6.34
N GLU A 587 -21.19 -7.51 6.28
CA GLU A 587 -21.20 -6.76 5.02
C GLU A 587 -20.17 -7.36 4.06
N PRO A 588 -20.53 -7.65 2.81
CA PRO A 588 -19.53 -7.91 1.79
C PRO A 588 -18.68 -6.64 1.62
N PRO A 589 -17.39 -6.76 1.28
CA PRO A 589 -16.48 -5.62 1.17
C PRO A 589 -17.10 -4.55 0.26
N VAL A 590 -17.20 -3.34 0.79
CA VAL A 590 -17.63 -2.15 0.06
C VAL A 590 -16.77 -2.06 -1.19
N MET A 591 -17.36 -2.35 -2.34
CA MET A 591 -16.79 -1.93 -3.61
C MET A 591 -17.03 -0.43 -3.69
N ASP A 592 -15.96 0.35 -3.74
CA ASP A 592 -16.04 1.79 -3.96
C ASP A 592 -17.00 2.06 -5.11
N ASP A 593 -18.05 2.84 -4.81
CA ASP A 593 -19.14 3.24 -5.72
C ASP A 593 -18.64 4.08 -6.93
N ASP A 594 -17.35 4.40 -6.94
CA ASP A 594 -16.65 5.18 -7.98
C ASP A 594 -16.38 4.40 -9.29
N ARG A 595 -16.80 3.13 -9.43
CA ARG A 595 -16.52 2.33 -10.63
C ARG A 595 -17.63 2.28 -11.68
N PHE A 596 -18.79 2.81 -11.38
CA PHE A 596 -19.97 2.67 -12.27
C PHE A 596 -20.26 3.89 -13.16
N ASP A 597 -19.59 5.03 -12.95
CA ASP A 597 -19.83 6.23 -13.76
C ASP A 597 -19.04 6.28 -15.09
N ASP A 598 -18.18 5.32 -15.38
CA ASP A 598 -17.32 5.32 -16.58
C ASP A 598 -17.66 4.21 -17.61
N VAL A 599 -18.85 3.64 -17.59
CA VAL A 599 -19.30 2.80 -18.73
C VAL A 599 -20.01 3.73 -19.72
N PRO A 600 -19.42 3.98 -20.91
CA PRO A 600 -20.12 4.76 -21.93
C PRO A 600 -21.42 4.03 -22.30
N PRO A 601 -22.50 4.75 -22.58
CA PRO A 601 -23.75 4.13 -23.03
C PRO A 601 -23.46 3.33 -24.30
N ILE A 602 -23.86 2.07 -24.30
CA ILE A 602 -23.81 1.19 -25.48
C ILE A 602 -24.63 1.87 -26.55
N SER A 603 -24.01 2.20 -27.70
CA SER A 603 -24.74 2.79 -28.82
C SER A 603 -25.65 1.75 -29.47
N ASP A 604 -26.77 2.21 -30.05
CA ASP A 604 -27.72 1.33 -30.74
C ASP A 604 -27.07 0.53 -31.89
N ASP A 605 -25.90 0.94 -32.38
CA ASP A 605 -25.13 0.26 -33.42
C ASP A 605 -24.39 -0.98 -32.90
N ASP A 606 -24.02 -1.04 -31.61
CA ASP A 606 -23.37 -2.21 -30.99
C ASP A 606 -24.34 -3.37 -30.74
N ILE A 607 -25.66 -3.10 -30.77
CA ILE A 607 -26.72 -4.12 -30.61
C ILE A 607 -27.01 -4.82 -31.94
N ALA A 608 -26.76 -4.15 -33.07
CA ALA A 608 -26.99 -4.71 -34.41
C ALA A 608 -25.96 -5.80 -34.76
N ASP A 609 -24.69 -5.60 -34.41
CA ASP A 609 -23.60 -6.56 -34.71
C ASP A 609 -23.65 -7.84 -33.84
N ALA A 610 -24.33 -7.82 -32.69
CA ALA A 610 -24.47 -9.00 -31.82
C ALA A 610 -25.61 -9.94 -32.26
N MET A 611 -26.44 -9.58 -33.22
CA MET A 611 -27.56 -10.38 -33.71
C MET A 611 -27.31 -11.09 -35.04
N GLU A 612 -26.10 -10.98 -35.64
CA GLU A 612 -25.73 -11.65 -36.92
C GLU A 612 -24.70 -12.79 -36.76
N ILE A 613 -24.58 -13.43 -35.59
CA ILE A 613 -23.81 -14.67 -35.48
C ILE A 613 -24.74 -15.77 -35.03
N ASP A 614 -25.13 -16.61 -35.99
CA ASP A 614 -25.78 -17.90 -35.87
C ASP A 614 -24.91 -18.92 -35.13
#